data_cda3ca86d54cd3e2c6ceb16abbe39cd4
#
_entry.id   cda3ca86d54cd3e2c6ceb16abbe39cd4
#
_cell.length_a   1.000
_cell.length_b   1.000
_cell.length_c   1.000
_cell.angle_alpha   90.00
_cell.angle_beta   90.00
_cell.angle_gamma   90.00
#
_symmetry.space_group_name_H-M   'P 1'
#
loop_
_entity.id
_entity.type
_entity.pdbx_description
1 polymer ?
#
loop_
_entity_poly.entity_id
_entity_poly.type
_entity_poly.pdbx_seq_one_letter_code
_entity_poly.pdbx_strand_id
1 'polypeptide(L)'
;MTEPVGLVMPWTKKEPMDQRIEFAMKALRTDNFRALCAEYGISAKTGYKWRDRLLRMGTEGLAERSRRPRGHPEQLSPEVVCEMVRLKTLHPYWGPRKIRALYLRMHGAGASESSFKRMLARAGLTEPRKRRRAAREAGRLWTERRGQAPNEVWTVDFKGWWYDSARQRCEPLTVRDEYSRYILELRRLPNSRTETVRLCFERLFERYGLPQAIRSDNGAPFAHPQALFGLSRLSVWWVALGIDLERGRPGHPQDNGGHERMHRDVGRELEPRTAEQEALDLWRQEFNQERPHEALGMKCPGEIYRRSARAYRGAPQDIAYPGKYSRRVDKHGKVDWQGAEIALSGSLRGWSVGLHPLANGKVEVWFGRLLLGWIDRPTESFQRAASRPLEAGQPQSQRVI
;
A
#
# COMPACT_ATOMS: atom_id res chain seq x y z
N MET A 1 25.95 73.25 -3.63
CA MET A 1 25.80 72.30 -4.72
C MET A 1 26.93 71.31 -4.58
N THR A 2 26.65 70.18 -3.94
CA THR A 2 27.60 69.08 -3.71
C THR A 2 27.31 67.94 -4.70
N GLU A 3 28.31 67.65 -5.55
CA GLU A 3 28.22 66.55 -6.50
C GLU A 3 28.10 65.19 -5.78
N PRO A 4 27.38 64.23 -6.32
CA PRO A 4 27.27 62.92 -5.74
C PRO A 4 28.56 62.11 -6.04
N VAL A 5 29.17 61.61 -4.98
CA VAL A 5 30.26 60.63 -5.02
C VAL A 5 29.79 59.37 -5.74
N GLY A 6 30.39 59.10 -6.91
CA GLY A 6 30.10 57.91 -7.69
C GLY A 6 30.33 56.64 -6.88
N LEU A 7 29.32 55.76 -6.83
CA LEU A 7 29.43 54.38 -6.32
C LEU A 7 30.50 53.65 -7.13
N VAL A 8 31.66 53.41 -6.52
CA VAL A 8 32.64 52.46 -7.03
C VAL A 8 32.06 51.06 -6.94
N MET A 9 31.78 50.46 -8.09
CA MET A 9 31.29 49.11 -8.20
C MET A 9 32.28 48.15 -7.53
N PRO A 10 31.81 47.24 -6.66
CA PRO A 10 32.70 46.31 -5.99
C PRO A 10 33.32 45.37 -7.00
N TRP A 11 34.61 45.09 -6.78
CA TRP A 11 35.50 44.23 -7.52
C TRP A 11 34.80 42.95 -8.05
N THR A 12 34.86 42.70 -9.34
CA THR A 12 34.56 41.41 -9.92
C THR A 12 35.58 40.39 -9.34
N LYS A 13 35.10 39.47 -8.49
CA LYS A 13 35.93 38.37 -8.00
C LYS A 13 36.30 37.55 -9.22
N LYS A 14 37.58 37.62 -9.63
CA LYS A 14 38.10 36.73 -10.67
C LYS A 14 37.94 35.28 -10.23
N GLU A 15 37.46 34.42 -11.13
CA GLU A 15 37.37 32.99 -10.88
C GLU A 15 38.78 32.43 -10.52
N PRO A 16 38.88 31.46 -9.61
CA PRO A 16 40.16 30.86 -9.19
C PRO A 16 40.97 30.32 -10.37
N MET A 17 40.37 29.93 -11.46
CA MET A 17 41.04 29.45 -12.66
C MET A 17 41.71 30.60 -13.40
N ASP A 18 41.04 31.73 -13.55
CA ASP A 18 41.58 32.92 -14.22
C ASP A 18 42.78 33.49 -13.46
N GLN A 19 42.70 33.49 -12.13
CA GLN A 19 43.85 33.92 -11.28
C GLN A 19 45.08 32.98 -11.45
N ARG A 20 44.82 31.67 -11.57
CA ARG A 20 45.89 30.69 -11.81
C ARG A 20 46.55 30.85 -13.18
N ILE A 21 45.72 31.10 -14.20
CA ILE A 21 46.23 31.38 -15.57
C ILE A 21 47.07 32.62 -15.56
N GLU A 22 46.55 33.72 -15.00
CA GLU A 22 47.25 34.99 -14.93
C GLU A 22 48.58 34.85 -14.16
N PHE A 23 48.56 34.27 -12.99
CA PHE A 23 49.74 33.97 -12.19
C PHE A 23 50.75 33.15 -12.98
N ALA A 24 50.35 32.00 -13.55
CA ALA A 24 51.22 31.07 -14.22
C ALA A 24 51.87 31.68 -15.48
N MET A 25 51.13 32.54 -16.22
CA MET A 25 51.69 33.27 -17.37
C MET A 25 52.71 34.34 -16.95
N LYS A 26 52.41 35.10 -15.87
CA LYS A 26 53.38 36.05 -15.29
C LYS A 26 54.64 35.30 -14.73
N ALA A 27 54.47 34.13 -14.13
CA ALA A 27 55.53 33.30 -13.56
C ALA A 27 56.54 32.77 -14.58
N LEU A 28 56.21 32.77 -15.87
CA LEU A 28 57.14 32.41 -16.96
C LEU A 28 58.05 33.56 -17.39
N ARG A 29 57.70 34.83 -17.03
CA ARG A 29 58.38 36.01 -17.53
C ARG A 29 58.99 36.88 -16.43
N THR A 30 58.81 36.52 -15.16
CA THR A 30 59.24 37.32 -14.02
C THR A 30 60.67 37.00 -13.62
N ASP A 31 61.46 38.02 -13.31
CA ASP A 31 62.77 37.91 -12.73
C ASP A 31 62.72 37.72 -11.20
N ASN A 32 61.63 38.13 -10.56
CA ASN A 32 61.44 37.95 -9.12
C ASN A 32 60.22 37.11 -8.79
N PHE A 33 60.44 35.81 -8.88
CA PHE A 33 59.39 34.80 -8.65
C PHE A 33 58.81 34.85 -7.24
N ARG A 34 59.64 35.15 -6.20
CA ARG A 34 59.12 35.23 -4.82
C ARG A 34 58.20 36.41 -4.59
N ALA A 35 58.54 37.59 -5.17
CA ALA A 35 57.69 38.77 -5.08
C ALA A 35 56.33 38.51 -5.76
N LEU A 36 56.32 37.87 -6.93
CA LEU A 36 55.10 37.48 -7.62
C LEU A 36 54.24 36.53 -6.78
N CYS A 37 54.85 35.54 -6.12
CA CYS A 37 54.09 34.65 -5.22
C CYS A 37 53.46 35.41 -4.04
N ALA A 38 54.18 36.39 -3.47
CA ALA A 38 53.66 37.24 -2.41
C ALA A 38 52.48 38.11 -2.88
N GLU A 39 52.57 38.69 -4.10
CA GLU A 39 51.47 39.48 -4.73
C GLU A 39 50.15 38.66 -4.80
N TYR A 40 50.29 37.37 -5.16
CA TYR A 40 49.10 36.46 -5.25
C TYR A 40 48.78 35.73 -3.92
N GLY A 41 49.45 36.04 -2.84
CA GLY A 41 49.22 35.43 -1.51
C GLY A 41 49.49 33.93 -1.44
N ILE A 42 50.39 33.40 -2.27
CA ILE A 42 50.71 31.97 -2.33
C ILE A 42 52.20 31.70 -1.97
N SER A 43 52.46 30.50 -1.46
CA SER A 43 53.82 30.08 -1.22
C SER A 43 54.60 29.83 -2.52
N ALA A 44 55.92 30.01 -2.50
CA ALA A 44 56.77 29.71 -3.64
C ALA A 44 56.62 28.27 -4.13
N LYS A 45 56.40 27.31 -3.20
CA LYS A 45 56.10 25.89 -3.54
C LYS A 45 54.84 25.76 -4.36
N THR A 46 53.80 26.50 -4.00
CA THR A 46 52.51 26.54 -4.74
C THR A 46 52.70 27.22 -6.10
N GLY A 47 53.49 28.31 -6.16
CA GLY A 47 53.83 28.99 -7.39
C GLY A 47 54.54 28.09 -8.39
N TYR A 48 55.62 27.41 -7.96
CA TYR A 48 56.32 26.43 -8.80
C TYR A 48 55.39 25.33 -9.31
N LYS A 49 54.52 24.79 -8.45
CA LYS A 49 53.53 23.79 -8.83
C LYS A 49 52.65 24.25 -10.00
N TRP A 50 52.15 25.49 -9.97
CA TRP A 50 51.28 25.99 -11.02
C TRP A 50 52.04 26.31 -12.30
N ARG A 51 53.24 26.91 -12.19
CA ARG A 51 54.14 27.16 -13.34
C ARG A 51 54.49 25.86 -14.07
N ASP A 52 54.91 24.83 -13.33
CA ASP A 52 55.34 23.56 -13.91
C ASP A 52 54.16 22.80 -14.54
N ARG A 53 52.98 22.95 -13.98
CA ARG A 53 51.77 22.38 -14.59
C ARG A 53 51.40 23.07 -15.90
N LEU A 54 51.51 24.40 -15.96
CA LEU A 54 51.30 25.12 -17.22
C LEU A 54 52.30 24.67 -18.28
N LEU A 55 53.56 24.55 -17.94
CA LEU A 55 54.61 24.12 -18.87
C LEU A 55 54.42 22.70 -19.41
N ARG A 56 53.94 21.77 -18.53
CA ARG A 56 53.80 20.36 -18.90
C ARG A 56 52.47 20.03 -19.57
N MET A 57 51.39 20.71 -19.23
CA MET A 57 50.03 20.33 -19.58
C MET A 57 49.17 21.49 -20.14
N GLY A 58 49.79 22.66 -20.37
CA GLY A 58 49.06 23.83 -20.80
C GLY A 58 48.05 24.32 -19.74
N THR A 59 47.06 25.07 -20.18
CA THR A 59 46.01 25.64 -19.31
C THR A 59 45.18 24.58 -18.60
N GLU A 60 45.01 23.40 -19.19
CA GLU A 60 44.30 22.27 -18.55
C GLU A 60 45.00 21.80 -17.26
N GLY A 61 46.32 21.93 -17.19
CA GLY A 61 47.12 21.62 -16.02
C GLY A 61 46.81 22.48 -14.79
N LEU A 62 46.20 23.66 -14.99
CA LEU A 62 45.83 24.59 -13.93
C LEU A 62 44.47 24.25 -13.27
N ALA A 63 43.70 23.33 -13.86
CA ALA A 63 42.49 22.81 -13.24
C ALA A 63 42.80 22.09 -11.92
N GLU A 64 41.87 22.18 -10.98
CA GLU A 64 42.05 21.52 -9.70
C GLU A 64 41.83 20.01 -9.87
N ARG A 65 42.88 19.24 -9.49
CA ARG A 65 42.79 17.79 -9.52
C ARG A 65 41.97 17.30 -8.35
N SER A 66 41.09 16.34 -8.59
CA SER A 66 40.33 15.68 -7.52
C SER A 66 41.31 15.16 -6.44
N ARG A 67 41.01 15.50 -5.18
CA ARG A 67 41.77 15.00 -4.00
C ARG A 67 41.25 13.63 -3.55
N ARG A 68 40.28 13.09 -4.26
CA ARG A 68 39.65 11.81 -3.92
C ARG A 68 40.70 10.67 -4.12
N PRO A 69 40.83 9.77 -3.15
CA PRO A 69 41.63 8.57 -3.33
C PRO A 69 41.21 7.79 -4.59
N ARG A 70 42.18 7.23 -5.33
CA ARG A 70 41.90 6.44 -6.53
C ARG A 70 41.21 5.12 -6.24
N GLY A 71 41.37 4.58 -5.04
CA GLY A 71 40.69 3.39 -4.53
C GLY A 71 40.27 3.60 -3.08
N HIS A 72 39.31 2.84 -2.62
CA HIS A 72 38.87 2.78 -1.23
C HIS A 72 38.82 1.31 -0.79
N PRO A 73 39.44 0.95 0.37
CA PRO A 73 39.49 -0.45 0.83
C PRO A 73 38.12 -1.13 0.91
N GLU A 74 37.07 -0.37 1.22
CA GLU A 74 35.68 -0.85 1.29
C GLU A 74 34.91 -0.62 -0.01
N GLN A 75 35.59 -0.42 -1.14
CA GLN A 75 34.88 -0.28 -2.41
C GLN A 75 34.25 -1.61 -2.81
N LEU A 76 32.96 -1.58 -3.15
CA LEU A 76 32.29 -2.76 -3.66
C LEU A 76 32.93 -3.27 -4.94
N SER A 77 33.09 -4.58 -5.06
CA SER A 77 33.61 -5.18 -6.28
C SER A 77 32.64 -4.96 -7.46
N PRO A 78 33.17 -4.92 -8.68
CA PRO A 78 32.36 -4.75 -9.89
C PRO A 78 31.25 -5.80 -10.01
N GLU A 79 31.50 -7.04 -9.59
CA GLU A 79 30.54 -8.15 -9.65
C GLU A 79 29.32 -7.85 -8.76
N VAL A 80 29.56 -7.38 -7.52
CA VAL A 80 28.49 -6.99 -6.59
C VAL A 80 27.66 -5.84 -7.17
N VAL A 81 28.31 -4.86 -7.79
CA VAL A 81 27.62 -3.72 -8.41
C VAL A 81 26.79 -4.18 -9.62
N CYS A 82 27.35 -5.03 -10.48
CA CYS A 82 26.62 -5.61 -11.61
C CYS A 82 25.40 -6.38 -11.17
N GLU A 83 25.51 -7.18 -10.12
CA GLU A 83 24.37 -7.94 -9.58
C GLU A 83 23.29 -7.03 -8.99
N MET A 84 23.68 -5.96 -8.27
CA MET A 84 22.72 -4.95 -7.80
C MET A 84 21.95 -4.31 -8.96
N VAL A 85 22.64 -3.97 -10.03
CA VAL A 85 22.04 -3.38 -11.24
C VAL A 85 21.14 -4.39 -11.93
N ARG A 86 21.58 -5.65 -12.08
CA ARG A 86 20.78 -6.74 -12.67
C ARG A 86 19.46 -6.94 -11.92
N LEU A 87 19.50 -7.07 -10.59
CA LEU A 87 18.31 -7.22 -9.76
C LEU A 87 17.36 -6.03 -9.87
N LYS A 88 17.93 -4.81 -9.93
CA LYS A 88 17.12 -3.60 -10.11
C LYS A 88 16.50 -3.52 -11.51
N THR A 89 17.16 -4.01 -12.53
CA THR A 89 16.62 -4.07 -13.90
C THR A 89 15.48 -5.08 -14.00
N LEU A 90 15.59 -6.22 -13.33
CA LEU A 90 14.51 -7.21 -13.23
C LEU A 90 13.29 -6.68 -12.47
N HIS A 91 13.52 -5.88 -11.43
CA HIS A 91 12.45 -5.30 -10.60
C HIS A 91 12.50 -3.76 -10.61
N PRO A 92 12.16 -3.12 -11.74
CA PRO A 92 12.39 -1.67 -11.95
C PRO A 92 11.62 -0.80 -10.95
N TYR A 93 10.51 -1.28 -10.41
CA TYR A 93 9.66 -0.56 -9.46
C TYR A 93 10.03 -0.77 -7.99
N TRP A 94 10.99 -1.69 -7.70
CA TRP A 94 11.39 -1.92 -6.31
C TRP A 94 12.45 -0.92 -5.86
N GLY A 95 12.26 -0.40 -4.65
CA GLY A 95 13.23 0.52 -4.03
C GLY A 95 14.52 -0.19 -3.59
N PRO A 96 15.62 0.57 -3.36
CA PRO A 96 16.93 0.01 -2.97
C PRO A 96 16.89 -0.95 -1.77
N ARG A 97 16.00 -0.71 -0.80
CA ARG A 97 15.81 -1.60 0.37
C ARG A 97 15.33 -2.98 -0.03
N LYS A 98 14.34 -3.05 -0.93
CA LYS A 98 13.81 -4.33 -1.43
C LYS A 98 14.83 -5.07 -2.26
N ILE A 99 15.55 -4.37 -3.15
CA ILE A 99 16.65 -4.95 -3.95
C ILE A 99 17.74 -5.51 -3.02
N ARG A 100 18.10 -4.78 -1.96
CA ARG A 100 19.04 -5.29 -0.96
C ARG A 100 18.52 -6.55 -0.26
N ALA A 101 17.26 -6.55 0.16
CA ALA A 101 16.67 -7.73 0.82
C ALA A 101 16.68 -8.96 -0.10
N LEU A 102 16.37 -8.78 -1.39
CA LEU A 102 16.46 -9.84 -2.39
C LEU A 102 17.92 -10.31 -2.56
N TYR A 103 18.86 -9.37 -2.69
CA TYR A 103 20.29 -9.68 -2.77
C TYR A 103 20.77 -10.52 -1.58
N LEU A 104 20.41 -10.12 -0.36
CA LEU A 104 20.80 -10.84 0.86
C LEU A 104 20.21 -12.27 0.93
N ARG A 105 19.03 -12.49 0.39
CA ARG A 105 18.44 -13.84 0.30
C ARG A 105 19.22 -14.74 -0.65
N MET A 106 19.72 -14.19 -1.75
CA MET A 106 20.45 -14.94 -2.76
C MET A 106 21.90 -15.22 -2.37
N HIS A 107 22.55 -14.28 -1.68
CA HIS A 107 24.00 -14.29 -1.43
C HIS A 107 24.38 -14.39 0.06
N GLY A 108 23.40 -14.41 0.96
CA GLY A 108 23.61 -14.51 2.42
C GLY A 108 24.17 -13.25 3.07
N ALA A 109 25.10 -12.57 2.43
CA ALA A 109 25.74 -11.35 2.92
C ALA A 109 25.77 -10.27 1.83
N GLY A 110 25.92 -9.01 2.20
CA GLY A 110 25.98 -7.92 1.24
C GLY A 110 26.22 -6.56 1.86
N ALA A 111 26.38 -5.58 1.00
CA ALA A 111 26.67 -4.21 1.37
C ALA A 111 25.53 -3.54 2.17
N SER A 112 25.84 -2.42 2.82
CA SER A 112 24.90 -1.63 3.59
C SER A 112 23.78 -1.07 2.71
N GLU A 113 22.63 -0.72 3.33
CA GLU A 113 21.51 -0.07 2.64
C GLU A 113 21.94 1.24 1.95
N SER A 114 22.80 2.01 2.61
CA SER A 114 23.34 3.25 2.05
C SER A 114 24.19 3.01 0.79
N SER A 115 24.91 1.90 0.73
CA SER A 115 25.70 1.51 -0.45
C SER A 115 24.78 1.13 -1.61
N PHE A 116 23.75 0.31 -1.39
CA PHE A 116 22.72 0.02 -2.40
C PHE A 116 22.08 1.29 -2.96
N LYS A 117 21.65 2.18 -2.06
CA LYS A 117 21.03 3.46 -2.46
C LYS A 117 21.96 4.30 -3.32
N ARG A 118 23.24 4.46 -2.90
CA ARG A 118 24.23 5.26 -3.64
C ARG A 118 24.58 4.65 -4.99
N MET A 119 24.78 3.34 -5.06
CA MET A 119 25.16 2.66 -6.30
C MET A 119 24.04 2.69 -7.33
N LEU A 120 22.80 2.38 -6.92
CA LEU A 120 21.64 2.45 -7.81
C LEU A 120 21.32 3.89 -8.27
N ALA A 121 21.58 4.88 -7.41
CA ALA A 121 21.44 6.29 -7.79
C ALA A 121 22.49 6.71 -8.82
N ARG A 122 23.75 6.28 -8.65
CA ARG A 122 24.83 6.53 -9.64
C ARG A 122 24.57 5.86 -10.98
N ALA A 123 23.92 4.69 -10.96
CA ALA A 123 23.50 4.00 -12.17
C ALA A 123 22.24 4.63 -12.82
N GLY A 124 21.70 5.74 -12.28
CA GLY A 124 20.48 6.38 -12.81
C GLY A 124 19.18 5.57 -12.59
N LEU A 125 19.23 4.54 -11.74
CA LEU A 125 18.13 3.58 -11.57
C LEU A 125 17.19 3.93 -10.38
N THR A 126 17.32 5.12 -9.78
CA THR A 126 16.46 5.58 -8.69
C THR A 126 15.85 6.93 -9.04
N GLU A 127 14.53 7.04 -8.89
CA GLU A 127 13.85 8.33 -9.02
C GLU A 127 14.07 9.17 -7.76
N PRO A 128 14.27 10.49 -7.89
CA PRO A 128 14.31 11.40 -6.75
C PRO A 128 12.97 11.36 -6.02
N ARG A 129 13.03 11.15 -4.71
CA ARG A 129 11.82 11.07 -3.87
C ARG A 129 11.17 12.46 -3.82
N LYS A 130 10.02 12.63 -4.48
CA LYS A 130 9.20 13.85 -4.29
C LYS A 130 8.91 13.99 -2.79
N ARG A 131 9.30 15.12 -2.18
CA ARG A 131 8.95 15.43 -0.78
C ARG A 131 7.43 15.41 -0.66
N ARG A 132 6.89 14.39 -0.02
CA ARG A 132 5.50 14.43 0.43
C ARG A 132 5.42 15.48 1.54
N ARG A 133 4.50 16.43 1.43
CA ARG A 133 4.03 17.16 2.61
C ARG A 133 3.64 16.10 3.64
N ALA A 134 4.12 16.27 4.89
CA ALA A 134 3.68 15.45 5.98
C ALA A 134 2.15 15.46 5.96
N ALA A 135 1.54 14.27 5.87
CA ALA A 135 0.10 14.18 6.07
C ALA A 135 -0.13 14.79 7.45
N ARG A 136 -0.98 15.82 7.54
CA ARG A 136 -1.52 16.25 8.83
C ARG A 136 -1.98 14.97 9.52
N GLU A 137 -1.60 14.78 10.77
CA GLU A 137 -2.14 13.72 11.59
C GLU A 137 -3.66 13.82 11.49
N ALA A 138 -4.23 12.91 10.71
CA ALA A 138 -5.66 12.71 10.72
C ALA A 138 -5.98 12.31 12.15
N GLY A 139 -6.81 13.11 12.81
CA GLY A 139 -7.20 12.88 14.19
C GLY A 139 -7.54 11.41 14.41
N ARG A 140 -7.27 10.91 15.60
CA ARG A 140 -7.34 9.50 16.02
C ARG A 140 -8.44 8.75 15.29
N LEU A 141 -8.00 7.85 14.44
CA LEU A 141 -8.81 7.02 13.59
C LEU A 141 -9.81 6.24 14.43
N TRP A 142 -11.01 6.15 13.92
CA TRP A 142 -11.99 5.15 14.28
C TRP A 142 -11.30 3.81 14.47
N THR A 143 -11.62 3.13 15.57
CA THR A 143 -11.04 1.83 15.88
C THR A 143 -11.65 0.77 14.97
N GLU A 144 -11.14 0.69 13.76
CA GLU A 144 -11.32 -0.47 12.93
C GLU A 144 -10.54 -1.64 13.52
N ARG A 145 -11.13 -2.82 13.44
CA ARG A 145 -10.42 -4.05 13.76
C ARG A 145 -9.21 -4.14 12.84
N ARG A 146 -8.02 -4.03 13.39
CA ARG A 146 -6.79 -4.32 12.64
C ARG A 146 -6.48 -5.79 12.80
N GLY A 147 -6.29 -6.48 11.67
CA GLY A 147 -5.82 -7.87 11.71
C GLY A 147 -4.47 -7.96 12.41
N GLN A 148 -4.40 -8.76 13.46
CA GLN A 148 -3.17 -9.06 14.22
C GLN A 148 -2.58 -10.42 13.84
N ALA A 149 -3.35 -11.23 13.12
CA ALA A 149 -2.95 -12.53 12.60
C ALA A 149 -3.56 -12.78 11.20
N PRO A 150 -3.00 -13.72 10.42
CA PRO A 150 -3.58 -14.12 9.15
C PRO A 150 -5.05 -14.55 9.29
N ASN A 151 -5.88 -14.18 8.32
CA ASN A 151 -7.31 -14.48 8.23
C ASN A 151 -8.21 -13.84 9.31
N GLU A 152 -7.71 -12.92 10.11
CA GLU A 152 -8.59 -12.12 10.96
C GLU A 152 -9.42 -11.15 10.13
N VAL A 153 -8.79 -10.44 9.20
CA VAL A 153 -9.50 -9.51 8.31
C VAL A 153 -9.00 -9.72 6.87
N TRP A 154 -9.91 -10.05 5.98
CA TRP A 154 -9.67 -9.93 4.54
C TRP A 154 -10.23 -8.62 4.04
N THR A 155 -9.47 -7.92 3.21
CA THR A 155 -9.93 -6.72 2.52
C THR A 155 -10.27 -7.06 1.08
N VAL A 156 -11.40 -6.55 0.57
CA VAL A 156 -11.85 -6.76 -0.80
C VAL A 156 -12.21 -5.44 -1.44
N ASP A 157 -11.83 -5.30 -2.72
CA ASP A 157 -12.14 -4.11 -3.51
C ASP A 157 -11.99 -4.41 -5.00
N PHE A 158 -12.62 -3.61 -5.87
CA PHE A 158 -12.31 -3.55 -7.29
C PHE A 158 -11.24 -2.49 -7.53
N LYS A 159 -10.17 -2.86 -8.27
CA LYS A 159 -9.05 -1.92 -8.55
C LYS A 159 -9.50 -0.66 -9.31
N GLY A 160 -10.68 -0.68 -9.89
CA GLY A 160 -11.06 0.23 -10.94
C GLY A 160 -10.60 -0.30 -12.30
N TRP A 161 -11.10 0.28 -13.35
CA TRP A 161 -10.89 -0.24 -14.70
C TRP A 161 -9.78 0.49 -15.46
N TRP A 162 -9.14 -0.22 -16.37
CA TRP A 162 -8.28 0.33 -17.42
C TRP A 162 -8.51 -0.43 -18.73
N TYR A 163 -8.00 0.13 -19.81
CA TYR A 163 -7.90 -0.59 -21.09
C TYR A 163 -6.46 -0.98 -21.33
N ASP A 164 -6.24 -2.21 -21.78
CA ASP A 164 -4.93 -2.65 -22.29
C ASP A 164 -4.67 -2.12 -23.71
N SER A 165 -3.50 -2.48 -24.26
CA SER A 165 -3.11 -2.13 -25.63
C SER A 165 -4.06 -2.69 -26.70
N ALA A 166 -4.76 -3.78 -26.42
CA ALA A 166 -5.79 -4.39 -27.29
C ALA A 166 -7.20 -3.80 -27.04
N ARG A 167 -7.32 -2.70 -26.27
CA ARG A 167 -8.58 -2.08 -25.87
C ARG A 167 -9.52 -3.01 -25.08
N GLN A 168 -8.99 -4.02 -24.43
CA GLN A 168 -9.77 -4.86 -23.54
C GLN A 168 -9.88 -4.20 -22.17
N ARG A 169 -11.12 -4.08 -21.66
CA ARG A 169 -11.37 -3.55 -20.32
C ARG A 169 -10.94 -4.57 -19.25
N CYS A 170 -10.13 -4.12 -18.32
CA CYS A 170 -9.76 -4.86 -17.13
C CYS A 170 -10.23 -4.12 -15.89
N GLU A 171 -10.98 -4.80 -15.03
CA GLU A 171 -11.45 -4.31 -13.74
C GLU A 171 -11.34 -5.46 -12.73
N PRO A 172 -10.14 -5.73 -12.20
CA PRO A 172 -9.94 -6.91 -11.41
C PRO A 172 -10.51 -6.76 -10.00
N LEU A 173 -11.17 -7.83 -9.54
CA LEU A 173 -11.46 -8.04 -8.14
C LEU A 173 -10.16 -8.38 -7.41
N THR A 174 -9.92 -7.73 -6.30
CA THR A 174 -8.76 -7.96 -5.45
C THR A 174 -9.21 -8.34 -4.05
N VAL A 175 -8.64 -9.42 -3.52
CA VAL A 175 -8.87 -9.88 -2.15
C VAL A 175 -7.52 -10.09 -1.49
N ARG A 176 -7.35 -9.53 -0.30
CA ARG A 176 -6.07 -9.55 0.39
C ARG A 176 -6.25 -9.79 1.88
N ASP A 177 -5.37 -10.58 2.47
CA ASP A 177 -5.21 -10.66 3.92
C ASP A 177 -4.56 -9.37 4.47
N GLU A 178 -5.19 -8.73 5.44
CA GLU A 178 -4.73 -7.43 5.94
C GLU A 178 -3.40 -7.55 6.67
N TYR A 179 -3.25 -8.54 7.53
CA TYR A 179 -2.07 -8.72 8.38
C TYR A 179 -0.83 -9.09 7.55
N SER A 180 -0.89 -10.21 6.85
CA SER A 180 0.24 -10.72 6.06
C SER A 180 0.46 -9.97 4.76
N ARG A 181 -0.51 -9.17 4.29
CA ARG A 181 -0.55 -8.52 2.99
C ARG A 181 -0.61 -9.50 1.81
N TYR A 182 -0.84 -10.78 2.08
CA TYR A 182 -0.95 -11.81 1.07
C TYR A 182 -2.15 -11.54 0.16
N ILE A 183 -1.93 -11.50 -1.14
CA ILE A 183 -2.99 -11.33 -2.13
C ILE A 183 -3.60 -12.70 -2.38
N LEU A 184 -4.80 -12.91 -1.87
CA LEU A 184 -5.58 -14.13 -2.03
C LEU A 184 -6.12 -14.23 -3.46
N GLU A 185 -6.59 -13.10 -4.01
CA GLU A 185 -7.10 -13.02 -5.36
C GLU A 185 -6.74 -11.69 -6.05
N LEU A 186 -6.42 -11.78 -7.32
CA LEU A 186 -6.30 -10.69 -8.26
C LEU A 186 -6.88 -11.20 -9.58
N ARG A 187 -8.19 -11.01 -9.79
CA ARG A 187 -8.91 -11.68 -10.85
C ARG A 187 -9.76 -10.74 -11.69
N ARG A 188 -9.54 -10.77 -12.98
CA ARG A 188 -10.47 -10.20 -13.95
C ARG A 188 -11.76 -11.01 -13.96
N LEU A 189 -12.86 -10.38 -13.58
CA LEU A 189 -14.19 -10.98 -13.65
C LEU A 189 -14.91 -10.52 -14.93
N PRO A 190 -15.80 -11.35 -15.49
CA PRO A 190 -16.60 -10.96 -16.65
C PRO A 190 -17.58 -9.82 -16.32
N ASN A 191 -17.97 -9.70 -15.07
CA ASN A 191 -18.80 -8.63 -14.54
C ASN A 191 -18.70 -8.58 -13.01
N SER A 192 -19.19 -7.51 -12.41
CA SER A 192 -19.24 -7.30 -10.95
C SER A 192 -20.56 -7.75 -10.30
N ARG A 193 -21.35 -8.63 -10.97
CA ARG A 193 -22.59 -9.15 -10.41
C ARG A 193 -22.33 -10.01 -9.17
N THR A 194 -23.29 -10.01 -8.26
CA THR A 194 -23.23 -10.76 -6.99
C THR A 194 -22.89 -12.24 -7.21
N GLU A 195 -23.52 -12.88 -8.18
CA GLU A 195 -23.33 -14.31 -8.48
C GLU A 195 -21.87 -14.61 -8.92
N THR A 196 -21.33 -13.77 -9.81
CA THR A 196 -19.96 -13.90 -10.31
C THR A 196 -18.95 -13.73 -9.18
N VAL A 197 -19.13 -12.70 -8.34
CA VAL A 197 -18.26 -12.43 -7.21
C VAL A 197 -18.38 -13.53 -6.15
N ARG A 198 -19.61 -14.03 -5.90
CA ARG A 198 -19.84 -15.15 -4.99
C ARG A 198 -19.08 -16.41 -5.40
N LEU A 199 -19.15 -16.81 -6.66
CA LEU A 199 -18.38 -17.96 -7.19
C LEU A 199 -16.87 -17.77 -7.01
N CYS A 200 -16.37 -16.56 -7.14
CA CYS A 200 -14.97 -16.25 -6.84
C CYS A 200 -14.65 -16.50 -5.35
N PHE A 201 -15.50 -16.02 -4.45
CA PHE A 201 -15.33 -16.22 -3.00
C PHE A 201 -15.49 -17.69 -2.58
N GLU A 202 -16.37 -18.47 -3.21
CA GLU A 202 -16.49 -19.91 -2.95
C GLU A 202 -15.15 -20.62 -3.18
N ARG A 203 -14.50 -20.37 -4.33
CA ARG A 203 -13.17 -20.89 -4.64
C ARG A 203 -12.09 -20.41 -3.66
N LEU A 204 -12.16 -19.15 -3.24
CA LEU A 204 -11.25 -18.61 -2.23
C LEU A 204 -11.42 -19.32 -0.88
N PHE A 205 -12.65 -19.51 -0.45
CA PHE A 205 -12.95 -20.18 0.81
C PHE A 205 -12.56 -21.67 0.79
N GLU A 206 -12.75 -22.34 -0.33
CA GLU A 206 -12.26 -23.72 -0.54
C GLU A 206 -10.73 -23.81 -0.41
N ARG A 207 -10.04 -22.85 -1.03
CA ARG A 207 -8.58 -22.84 -1.09
C ARG A 207 -7.94 -22.38 0.22
N TYR A 208 -8.47 -21.36 0.86
CA TYR A 208 -7.82 -20.66 1.97
C TYR A 208 -8.55 -20.78 3.31
N GLY A 209 -9.77 -21.32 3.34
CA GLY A 209 -10.67 -21.32 4.50
C GLY A 209 -11.35 -19.96 4.71
N LEU A 210 -12.14 -19.86 5.76
CA LEU A 210 -12.94 -18.68 6.06
C LEU A 210 -12.17 -17.67 6.92
N PRO A 211 -12.20 -16.35 6.60
CA PRO A 211 -11.70 -15.32 7.50
C PRO A 211 -12.65 -15.11 8.68
N GLN A 212 -12.20 -14.36 9.69
CA GLN A 212 -13.08 -13.91 10.78
C GLN A 212 -13.96 -12.74 10.30
N ALA A 213 -13.39 -11.80 9.55
CA ALA A 213 -14.10 -10.65 9.01
C ALA A 213 -13.69 -10.36 7.56
N ILE A 214 -14.60 -9.74 6.81
CA ILE A 214 -14.33 -9.16 5.49
C ILE A 214 -14.62 -7.67 5.54
N ARG A 215 -13.61 -6.88 5.17
CA ARG A 215 -13.72 -5.43 4.98
C ARG A 215 -13.89 -5.11 3.52
N SER A 216 -14.95 -4.37 3.19
CA SER A 216 -15.23 -3.89 1.84
C SER A 216 -15.63 -2.42 1.85
N ASP A 217 -15.68 -1.82 0.65
CA ASP A 217 -16.36 -0.55 0.46
C ASP A 217 -17.88 -0.65 0.66
N ASN A 218 -18.59 0.49 0.48
CA ASN A 218 -20.04 0.57 0.59
C ASN A 218 -20.73 0.45 -0.78
N GLY A 219 -20.04 0.03 -1.81
CA GLY A 219 -20.54 -0.14 -3.17
C GLY A 219 -21.05 -1.55 -3.46
N ALA A 220 -21.81 -1.68 -4.55
CA ALA A 220 -22.21 -2.98 -5.08
C ALA A 220 -20.99 -3.74 -5.63
N PRO A 221 -20.93 -5.07 -5.50
CA PRO A 221 -21.93 -5.99 -4.94
C PRO A 221 -21.81 -6.21 -3.42
N PHE A 222 -20.86 -5.56 -2.75
CA PHE A 222 -20.54 -5.80 -1.34
C PHE A 222 -21.59 -5.20 -0.41
N ALA A 223 -22.15 -4.04 -0.78
CA ALA A 223 -23.16 -3.35 -0.02
C ALA A 223 -24.33 -2.90 -0.91
N HIS A 224 -25.47 -2.64 -0.25
CA HIS A 224 -26.64 -2.01 -0.86
C HIS A 224 -27.08 -0.84 0.03
N PRO A 225 -26.81 0.41 -0.34
CA PRO A 225 -26.96 1.57 0.54
C PRO A 225 -28.37 1.75 1.14
N GLN A 226 -29.41 1.33 0.41
CA GLN A 226 -30.81 1.45 0.84
C GLN A 226 -31.31 0.24 1.66
N ALA A 227 -30.52 -0.85 1.76
CA ALA A 227 -30.91 -2.01 2.52
C ALA A 227 -30.60 -1.85 4.01
N LEU A 228 -31.23 -2.67 4.83
CA LEU A 228 -31.00 -2.74 6.27
C LEU A 228 -29.50 -2.98 6.54
N PHE A 229 -28.85 -2.07 7.27
CA PHE A 229 -27.39 -2.05 7.51
C PHE A 229 -26.51 -2.11 6.26
N GLY A 230 -27.02 -1.70 5.11
CA GLY A 230 -26.30 -1.81 3.86
C GLY A 230 -26.06 -3.27 3.40
N LEU A 231 -26.85 -4.22 3.91
CA LEU A 231 -26.68 -5.63 3.58
C LEU A 231 -27.03 -5.91 2.11
N SER A 232 -26.07 -6.39 1.34
CA SER A 232 -26.31 -7.02 0.03
C SER A 232 -26.53 -8.52 0.17
N ARG A 233 -27.00 -9.20 -0.87
CA ARG A 233 -27.09 -10.66 -0.88
C ARG A 233 -25.75 -11.34 -0.63
N LEU A 234 -24.65 -10.76 -1.12
CA LEU A 234 -23.30 -11.26 -0.90
C LEU A 234 -22.90 -11.15 0.57
N SER A 235 -23.10 -9.98 1.18
CA SER A 235 -22.76 -9.78 2.59
C SER A 235 -23.66 -10.57 3.54
N VAL A 236 -24.94 -10.77 3.20
CA VAL A 236 -25.82 -11.70 3.92
C VAL A 236 -25.26 -13.13 3.91
N TRP A 237 -24.79 -13.61 2.75
CA TRP A 237 -24.16 -14.91 2.66
C TRP A 237 -22.87 -15.00 3.50
N TRP A 238 -22.05 -13.95 3.55
CA TRP A 238 -20.87 -13.94 4.44
C TRP A 238 -21.26 -14.04 5.92
N VAL A 239 -22.28 -13.28 6.34
CA VAL A 239 -22.81 -13.39 7.72
C VAL A 239 -23.32 -14.80 8.02
N ALA A 240 -24.01 -15.43 7.07
CA ALA A 240 -24.49 -16.81 7.22
C ALA A 240 -23.34 -17.82 7.38
N LEU A 241 -22.17 -17.56 6.80
CA LEU A 241 -20.92 -18.31 7.01
C LEU A 241 -20.20 -17.99 8.34
N GLY A 242 -20.77 -17.11 9.16
CA GLY A 242 -20.18 -16.64 10.41
C GLY A 242 -18.97 -15.72 10.19
N ILE A 243 -18.96 -14.97 9.09
CA ILE A 243 -17.95 -13.95 8.78
C ILE A 243 -18.51 -12.59 9.18
N ASP A 244 -17.78 -11.83 9.97
CA ASP A 244 -18.14 -10.48 10.37
C ASP A 244 -17.97 -9.51 9.21
N LEU A 245 -18.82 -8.48 9.14
CA LEU A 245 -18.74 -7.45 8.13
C LEU A 245 -18.08 -6.20 8.69
N GLU A 246 -17.07 -5.71 7.99
CA GLU A 246 -16.47 -4.41 8.24
C GLU A 246 -16.68 -3.50 7.05
N ARG A 247 -17.00 -2.25 7.31
CA ARG A 247 -17.23 -1.23 6.29
C ARG A 247 -16.29 -0.06 6.50
N GLY A 248 -15.63 0.37 5.41
CA GLY A 248 -14.92 1.63 5.40
C GLY A 248 -15.91 2.80 5.63
N ARG A 249 -15.46 3.85 6.30
CA ARG A 249 -16.26 5.06 6.46
C ARG A 249 -16.46 5.71 5.10
N PRO A 250 -17.67 6.19 4.79
CA PRO A 250 -17.91 6.93 3.56
C PRO A 250 -16.92 8.13 3.43
N GLY A 251 -16.27 8.25 2.29
CA GLY A 251 -15.32 9.35 2.04
C GLY A 251 -13.96 9.24 2.74
N HIS A 252 -13.63 8.09 3.36
CA HIS A 252 -12.36 7.87 4.05
C HIS A 252 -11.56 6.71 3.43
N PRO A 253 -10.99 6.89 2.23
CA PRO A 253 -10.23 5.85 1.54
C PRO A 253 -9.03 5.34 2.35
N GLN A 254 -8.47 6.17 3.24
CA GLN A 254 -7.36 5.78 4.11
C GLN A 254 -7.66 4.59 5.03
N ASP A 255 -8.94 4.29 5.28
CA ASP A 255 -9.36 3.14 6.08
C ASP A 255 -8.96 1.82 5.40
N ASN A 256 -8.75 1.83 4.06
CA ASN A 256 -8.21 0.73 3.28
C ASN A 256 -6.83 1.02 2.65
N GLY A 257 -6.03 1.89 3.29
CA GLY A 257 -4.77 2.39 2.74
C GLY A 257 -3.74 1.31 2.34
N GLY A 258 -3.84 0.13 2.94
CA GLY A 258 -3.03 -1.03 2.54
C GLY A 258 -3.44 -1.59 1.18
N HIS A 259 -4.74 -1.64 0.89
CA HIS A 259 -5.33 -2.07 -0.38
C HIS A 259 -5.05 -1.05 -1.49
N GLU A 260 -5.26 0.22 -1.20
CA GLU A 260 -4.93 1.31 -2.13
C GLU A 260 -3.45 1.31 -2.56
N ARG A 261 -2.55 1.01 -1.63
CA ARG A 261 -1.12 0.89 -1.97
C ARG A 261 -0.87 -0.26 -2.94
N MET A 262 -1.51 -1.41 -2.72
CA MET A 262 -1.43 -2.55 -3.63
C MET A 262 -2.00 -2.19 -5.01
N HIS A 263 -3.18 -1.54 -5.06
CA HIS A 263 -3.78 -1.06 -6.31
C HIS A 263 -2.87 -0.09 -7.07
N ARG A 264 -2.12 0.75 -6.35
CA ARG A 264 -1.12 1.64 -6.96
C ARG A 264 0.04 0.86 -7.58
N ASP A 265 0.50 -0.21 -6.91
CA ASP A 265 1.54 -1.07 -7.43
C ASP A 265 1.03 -1.82 -8.68
N VAL A 266 -0.19 -2.38 -8.66
CA VAL A 266 -0.87 -2.98 -9.84
C VAL A 266 -0.95 -1.98 -11.00
N GLY A 267 -1.46 -0.77 -10.74
CA GLY A 267 -1.59 0.27 -11.77
C GLY A 267 -0.26 0.69 -12.37
N ARG A 268 0.81 0.71 -11.58
CA ARG A 268 2.14 1.10 -12.03
C ARG A 268 2.86 0.00 -12.82
N GLU A 269 2.63 -1.26 -12.47
CA GLU A 269 3.39 -2.40 -12.96
C GLU A 269 2.68 -3.16 -14.08
N LEU A 270 1.35 -3.21 -14.07
CA LEU A 270 0.55 -3.94 -15.05
C LEU A 270 -0.23 -3.03 -16.01
N GLU A 271 -0.77 -1.91 -15.51
CA GLU A 271 -1.55 -0.97 -16.32
C GLU A 271 -0.62 -0.03 -17.12
N PRO A 272 -0.84 0.24 -18.42
CA PRO A 272 -1.88 -0.30 -19.29
C PRO A 272 -1.41 -1.53 -20.11
N ARG A 273 -0.43 -2.27 -19.65
CA ARG A 273 0.29 -3.27 -20.45
C ARG A 273 -0.55 -4.48 -20.79
N THR A 274 -1.37 -4.92 -19.83
CA THR A 274 -2.13 -6.17 -20.00
C THR A 274 -3.45 -6.14 -19.25
N ALA A 275 -4.40 -6.94 -19.74
CA ALA A 275 -5.65 -7.28 -19.08
C ALA A 275 -5.80 -8.82 -18.93
N GLU A 276 -4.76 -9.58 -19.29
CA GLU A 276 -4.78 -11.03 -19.28
C GLU A 276 -4.64 -11.58 -17.85
N GLN A 277 -5.43 -12.61 -17.55
CA GLN A 277 -5.44 -13.23 -16.22
C GLN A 277 -4.10 -13.84 -15.86
N GLU A 278 -3.40 -14.43 -16.82
CA GLU A 278 -2.10 -15.05 -16.59
C GLU A 278 -1.07 -14.03 -16.07
N ALA A 279 -1.01 -12.86 -16.65
CA ALA A 279 -0.11 -11.79 -16.19
C ALA A 279 -0.48 -11.29 -14.80
N LEU A 280 -1.78 -11.20 -14.48
CA LEU A 280 -2.26 -10.87 -13.14
C LEU A 280 -1.83 -11.95 -12.12
N ASP A 281 -1.93 -13.23 -12.50
CA ASP A 281 -1.55 -14.35 -11.63
C ASP A 281 -0.04 -14.40 -11.39
N LEU A 282 0.80 -14.17 -12.42
CA LEU A 282 2.25 -14.09 -12.30
C LEU A 282 2.67 -12.94 -11.38
N TRP A 283 2.08 -11.76 -11.57
CA TRP A 283 2.35 -10.61 -10.72
C TRP A 283 1.95 -10.87 -9.26
N ARG A 284 0.79 -11.51 -9.04
CA ARG A 284 0.33 -11.91 -7.71
C ARG A 284 1.29 -12.89 -7.05
N GLN A 285 1.82 -13.84 -7.82
CA GLN A 285 2.79 -14.82 -7.34
C GLN A 285 4.10 -14.13 -6.93
N GLU A 286 4.65 -13.26 -7.78
CA GLU A 286 5.83 -12.44 -7.47
C GLU A 286 5.60 -11.60 -6.21
N PHE A 287 4.46 -10.91 -6.13
CA PHE A 287 4.10 -10.10 -4.98
C PHE A 287 4.10 -10.90 -3.68
N ASN A 288 3.52 -12.10 -3.71
CA ASN A 288 3.36 -12.94 -2.54
C ASN A 288 4.65 -13.67 -2.13
N GLN A 289 5.44 -14.15 -3.09
CA GLN A 289 6.54 -15.07 -2.81
C GLN A 289 7.93 -14.41 -2.87
N GLU A 290 8.08 -13.33 -3.65
CA GLU A 290 9.39 -12.74 -3.92
C GLU A 290 9.55 -11.32 -3.38
N ARG A 291 8.46 -10.52 -3.39
CA ARG A 291 8.52 -9.11 -3.05
C ARG A 291 8.68 -8.87 -1.55
N PRO A 292 9.82 -8.30 -1.09
CA PRO A 292 10.01 -7.95 0.32
C PRO A 292 9.12 -6.76 0.72
N HIS A 293 8.56 -6.81 1.92
CA HIS A 293 7.74 -5.73 2.47
C HIS A 293 8.34 -5.13 3.74
N GLU A 294 8.59 -3.82 3.73
CA GLU A 294 9.19 -3.11 4.87
C GLU A 294 8.39 -3.30 6.17
N ALA A 295 7.06 -3.24 6.08
CA ALA A 295 6.20 -3.43 7.26
C ALA A 295 6.10 -4.89 7.75
N LEU A 296 6.67 -5.84 7.01
CA LEU A 296 6.82 -7.23 7.42
C LEU A 296 8.28 -7.56 7.78
N GLY A 297 9.10 -6.55 8.07
CA GLY A 297 10.53 -6.73 8.33
C GLY A 297 11.30 -7.27 7.13
N MET A 298 10.93 -6.87 5.92
CA MET A 298 11.47 -7.34 4.64
C MET A 298 11.13 -8.81 4.31
N LYS A 299 10.22 -9.43 5.03
CA LYS A 299 9.65 -10.75 4.64
C LYS A 299 8.67 -10.59 3.48
N CYS A 300 8.49 -11.66 2.73
CA CYS A 300 7.42 -11.74 1.73
C CYS A 300 6.09 -12.09 2.38
N PRO A 301 4.95 -11.68 1.80
CA PRO A 301 3.63 -12.05 2.30
C PRO A 301 3.45 -13.56 2.49
N GLY A 302 3.98 -14.39 1.58
CA GLY A 302 3.90 -15.85 1.63
C GLY A 302 4.66 -16.48 2.80
N GLU A 303 5.68 -15.80 3.35
CA GLU A 303 6.39 -16.26 4.54
C GLU A 303 5.55 -16.10 5.83
N ILE A 304 4.60 -15.17 5.81
CA ILE A 304 3.75 -14.81 6.98
C ILE A 304 2.39 -15.48 6.89
N TYR A 305 1.79 -15.54 5.69
CA TYR A 305 0.45 -16.05 5.50
C TYR A 305 0.37 -17.55 5.83
N ARG A 306 -0.73 -17.94 6.47
CA ARG A 306 -1.11 -19.32 6.72
C ARG A 306 -2.59 -19.49 6.41
N ARG A 307 -2.98 -20.67 5.91
CA ARG A 307 -4.38 -21.00 5.64
C ARG A 307 -5.21 -20.90 6.92
N SER A 308 -6.47 -20.48 6.81
CA SER A 308 -7.39 -20.43 7.94
C SER A 308 -7.74 -21.84 8.43
N ALA A 309 -7.80 -22.00 9.76
CA ALA A 309 -8.28 -23.24 10.39
C ALA A 309 -9.82 -23.40 10.24
N ARG A 310 -10.54 -22.31 9.91
CA ARG A 310 -11.99 -22.35 9.65
C ARG A 310 -12.23 -22.87 8.24
N ALA A 311 -12.47 -24.18 8.12
CA ALA A 311 -12.74 -24.80 6.83
C ALA A 311 -14.08 -24.36 6.24
N TYR A 312 -14.12 -24.11 4.93
CA TYR A 312 -15.37 -23.92 4.20
C TYR A 312 -15.99 -25.28 3.90
N ARG A 313 -17.26 -25.47 4.29
CA ARG A 313 -18.02 -26.71 4.11
C ARG A 313 -19.18 -26.57 3.13
N GLY A 314 -19.08 -25.62 2.22
CA GLY A 314 -20.17 -25.24 1.33
C GLY A 314 -21.09 -24.15 1.92
N ALA A 315 -22.00 -23.67 1.10
CA ALA A 315 -22.96 -22.66 1.54
C ALA A 315 -23.94 -23.29 2.55
N PRO A 316 -24.19 -22.64 3.71
CA PRO A 316 -25.22 -23.11 4.63
C PRO A 316 -26.60 -23.05 3.96
N GLN A 317 -27.42 -24.06 4.19
CA GLN A 317 -28.80 -24.06 3.69
C GLN A 317 -29.65 -23.03 4.43
N ASP A 318 -29.44 -22.88 5.71
CA ASP A 318 -30.07 -21.89 6.58
C ASP A 318 -29.27 -21.72 7.88
N ILE A 319 -29.69 -20.75 8.72
CA ILE A 319 -29.09 -20.50 10.03
C ILE A 319 -30.00 -21.05 11.13
N ALA A 320 -29.43 -21.83 12.04
CA ALA A 320 -30.12 -22.31 13.23
C ALA A 320 -30.09 -21.25 14.34
N TYR A 321 -31.18 -21.15 15.09
CA TYR A 321 -31.35 -20.22 16.20
C TYR A 321 -31.75 -20.95 17.48
N PRO A 322 -30.83 -21.65 18.15
CA PRO A 322 -31.13 -22.32 19.42
C PRO A 322 -31.69 -21.33 20.46
N GLY A 323 -32.81 -21.70 21.12
CA GLY A 323 -33.43 -20.86 22.14
C GLY A 323 -34.19 -19.64 21.63
N LYS A 324 -34.38 -19.51 20.30
CA LYS A 324 -35.14 -18.42 19.66
C LYS A 324 -36.17 -19.01 18.70
N TYR A 325 -37.23 -18.27 18.42
CA TYR A 325 -38.12 -18.62 17.32
C TYR A 325 -37.43 -18.40 15.98
N SER A 326 -37.49 -19.36 15.09
CA SER A 326 -36.96 -19.20 13.73
C SER A 326 -38.12 -18.91 12.77
N ARG A 327 -37.96 -17.91 11.92
CA ARG A 327 -38.92 -17.55 10.86
C ARG A 327 -38.20 -17.23 9.58
N ARG A 328 -38.71 -17.78 8.47
CA ARG A 328 -38.14 -17.56 7.15
C ARG A 328 -38.63 -16.24 6.56
N VAL A 329 -37.68 -15.46 6.02
CA VAL A 329 -37.99 -14.24 5.28
C VAL A 329 -38.49 -14.60 3.89
N ASP A 330 -39.66 -14.11 3.53
CA ASP A 330 -40.34 -14.40 2.29
C ASP A 330 -39.70 -13.73 1.04
N LYS A 331 -40.32 -13.94 -0.14
CA LYS A 331 -39.86 -13.35 -1.39
C LYS A 331 -39.91 -11.82 -1.43
N HIS A 332 -40.72 -11.20 -0.58
CA HIS A 332 -40.88 -9.75 -0.46
C HIS A 332 -40.00 -9.13 0.63
N GLY A 333 -39.21 -9.94 1.35
CA GLY A 333 -38.35 -9.46 2.44
C GLY A 333 -39.07 -9.27 3.76
N LYS A 334 -40.24 -9.91 3.92
CA LYS A 334 -41.08 -9.89 5.12
C LYS A 334 -40.92 -11.16 5.94
N VAL A 335 -41.23 -11.07 7.22
CA VAL A 335 -41.31 -12.19 8.15
C VAL A 335 -42.66 -12.19 8.83
N ASP A 336 -43.28 -13.36 8.99
CA ASP A 336 -44.49 -13.52 9.80
C ASP A 336 -44.11 -13.62 11.28
N TRP A 337 -44.80 -12.84 12.10
CA TRP A 337 -44.73 -12.92 13.55
C TRP A 337 -46.14 -12.79 14.17
N GLN A 338 -46.66 -13.91 14.66
CA GLN A 338 -47.99 -13.98 15.30
C GLN A 338 -49.16 -13.44 14.41
N GLY A 339 -49.10 -13.70 13.11
CA GLY A 339 -50.11 -13.26 12.14
C GLY A 339 -49.84 -11.89 11.51
N ALA A 340 -48.83 -11.14 12.00
CA ALA A 340 -48.44 -9.87 11.42
C ALA A 340 -47.26 -10.03 10.43
N GLU A 341 -47.39 -9.44 9.24
CA GLU A 341 -46.31 -9.40 8.23
C GLU A 341 -45.38 -8.22 8.49
N ILE A 342 -44.20 -8.49 8.99
CA ILE A 342 -43.18 -7.48 9.34
C ILE A 342 -42.15 -7.34 8.21
N ALA A 343 -42.04 -6.17 7.61
CA ALA A 343 -41.05 -5.87 6.58
C ALA A 343 -39.62 -5.73 7.20
N LEU A 344 -38.67 -6.53 6.73
CA LEU A 344 -37.26 -6.49 7.15
C LEU A 344 -36.34 -5.98 6.04
N SER A 345 -36.04 -6.85 5.08
CA SER A 345 -35.15 -6.51 3.96
C SER A 345 -35.22 -7.57 2.85
N GLY A 346 -35.25 -7.12 1.60
CA GLY A 346 -35.15 -8.00 0.44
C GLY A 346 -33.83 -8.74 0.32
N SER A 347 -32.76 -8.26 0.95
CA SER A 347 -31.44 -8.93 0.98
C SER A 347 -31.46 -10.23 1.79
N LEU A 348 -32.35 -10.34 2.77
CA LEU A 348 -32.53 -11.50 3.64
C LEU A 348 -33.43 -12.58 3.06
N ARG A 349 -34.05 -12.34 1.91
CA ARG A 349 -34.99 -13.26 1.26
C ARG A 349 -34.46 -14.68 1.18
N GLY A 350 -35.27 -15.63 1.65
CA GLY A 350 -34.95 -17.04 1.66
C GLY A 350 -34.10 -17.51 2.84
N TRP A 351 -33.67 -16.60 3.70
CA TRP A 351 -32.98 -16.91 4.95
C TRP A 351 -33.92 -16.86 6.15
N SER A 352 -33.64 -17.65 7.17
CA SER A 352 -34.35 -17.54 8.45
C SER A 352 -33.70 -16.48 9.34
N VAL A 353 -34.55 -15.81 10.13
CA VAL A 353 -34.13 -14.91 11.21
C VAL A 353 -34.55 -15.47 12.56
N GLY A 354 -33.75 -15.20 13.58
CA GLY A 354 -34.06 -15.54 14.96
C GLY A 354 -34.90 -14.43 15.63
N LEU A 355 -36.00 -14.81 16.24
CA LEU A 355 -36.89 -13.90 16.95
C LEU A 355 -36.85 -14.22 18.44
N HIS A 356 -36.51 -13.25 19.27
CA HIS A 356 -36.41 -13.42 20.72
C HIS A 356 -37.31 -12.42 21.45
N PRO A 357 -38.46 -12.87 21.98
CA PRO A 357 -39.33 -12.02 22.77
C PRO A 357 -38.67 -11.57 24.07
N LEU A 358 -38.78 -10.28 24.37
CA LEU A 358 -38.29 -9.67 25.59
C LEU A 358 -39.45 -9.39 26.57
N ALA A 359 -39.16 -9.26 27.85
CA ALA A 359 -40.12 -8.97 28.89
C ALA A 359 -40.90 -7.62 28.70
N ASN A 360 -40.26 -6.67 27.96
CA ASN A 360 -40.85 -5.35 27.69
C ASN A 360 -41.80 -5.32 26.49
N GLY A 361 -42.22 -6.48 25.98
CA GLY A 361 -43.13 -6.57 24.84
C GLY A 361 -42.47 -6.40 23.45
N LYS A 362 -41.18 -6.14 23.37
CA LYS A 362 -40.40 -6.10 22.12
C LYS A 362 -39.90 -7.47 21.75
N VAL A 363 -39.62 -7.68 20.45
CA VAL A 363 -39.00 -8.92 19.94
C VAL A 363 -37.73 -8.57 19.21
N GLU A 364 -36.63 -9.06 19.69
CA GLU A 364 -35.35 -8.93 18.97
C GLU A 364 -35.35 -9.74 17.69
N VAL A 365 -34.81 -9.17 16.63
CA VAL A 365 -34.67 -9.81 15.33
C VAL A 365 -33.17 -9.99 15.03
N TRP A 366 -32.75 -11.24 14.91
CA TRP A 366 -31.36 -11.61 14.69
C TRP A 366 -31.13 -12.26 13.33
N PHE A 367 -30.01 -11.92 12.69
CA PHE A 367 -29.50 -12.66 11.54
C PHE A 367 -28.10 -13.19 11.85
N GLY A 368 -27.98 -14.49 12.09
CA GLY A 368 -26.77 -15.06 12.67
C GLY A 368 -26.44 -14.38 14.00
N ARG A 369 -25.27 -13.75 14.08
CA ARG A 369 -24.82 -12.97 15.25
C ARG A 369 -25.18 -11.48 15.19
N LEU A 370 -25.80 -11.03 14.11
CA LEU A 370 -26.14 -9.62 13.88
C LEU A 370 -27.53 -9.32 14.42
N LEU A 371 -27.63 -8.46 15.44
CA LEU A 371 -28.91 -7.90 15.86
C LEU A 371 -29.41 -6.92 14.81
N LEU A 372 -30.51 -7.23 14.13
CA LEU A 372 -31.10 -6.38 13.11
C LEU A 372 -31.93 -5.24 13.72
N GLY A 373 -32.58 -5.50 14.85
CA GLY A 373 -33.47 -4.54 15.52
C GLY A 373 -34.53 -5.23 16.34
N TRP A 374 -35.65 -4.55 16.52
CA TRP A 374 -36.75 -4.99 17.34
C TRP A 374 -38.08 -4.85 16.60
N ILE A 375 -38.96 -5.82 16.76
CA ILE A 375 -40.37 -5.69 16.43
C ILE A 375 -41.09 -5.14 17.66
N ASP A 376 -41.78 -4.04 17.51
CA ASP A 376 -42.67 -3.48 18.52
C ASP A 376 -44.06 -4.07 18.38
N ARG A 377 -44.51 -4.85 19.38
CA ARG A 377 -45.76 -5.58 19.33
C ARG A 377 -47.02 -4.68 19.17
N PRO A 378 -47.13 -3.55 19.93
CA PRO A 378 -48.28 -2.69 19.81
C PRO A 378 -48.46 -2.07 18.43
N THR A 379 -47.38 -1.75 17.76
CA THR A 379 -47.39 -1.06 16.46
C THR A 379 -47.16 -2.00 15.27
N GLU A 380 -46.85 -3.27 15.52
CA GLU A 380 -46.46 -4.26 14.50
C GLU A 380 -45.37 -3.74 13.54
N SER A 381 -44.53 -2.85 14.05
CA SER A 381 -43.46 -2.19 13.26
C SER A 381 -42.09 -2.68 13.61
N PHE A 382 -41.20 -2.72 12.61
CA PHE A 382 -39.78 -3.05 12.79
C PHE A 382 -38.98 -1.77 13.04
N GLN A 383 -38.29 -1.73 14.15
CA GLN A 383 -37.35 -0.66 14.52
C GLN A 383 -35.92 -1.18 14.35
N ARG A 384 -35.18 -0.57 13.44
CA ARG A 384 -33.77 -0.90 13.19
C ARG A 384 -32.92 -0.65 14.43
N ALA A 385 -32.00 -1.55 14.78
CA ALA A 385 -30.99 -1.28 15.78
C ALA A 385 -30.13 -0.08 15.35
N ALA A 386 -29.80 0.79 16.30
CA ALA A 386 -28.90 1.89 16.00
C ALA A 386 -27.54 1.30 15.61
N SER A 387 -26.99 1.71 14.47
CA SER A 387 -25.63 1.38 14.10
C SER A 387 -24.68 2.17 15.02
N ARG A 388 -24.44 1.64 16.23
CA ARG A 388 -23.35 2.16 17.06
C ARG A 388 -22.02 1.69 16.47
N PRO A 389 -21.03 2.59 16.32
CA PRO A 389 -19.66 2.16 16.16
C PRO A 389 -19.32 1.20 17.30
N LEU A 390 -18.68 0.09 16.95
CA LEU A 390 -18.15 -0.83 17.97
C LEU A 390 -17.17 -0.04 18.83
N GLU A 391 -17.49 0.17 20.10
CA GLU A 391 -16.52 0.75 21.03
C GLU A 391 -15.34 -0.21 21.15
N ALA A 392 -14.13 0.29 20.88
CA ALA A 392 -12.92 -0.48 21.04
C ALA A 392 -12.76 -0.89 22.50
N GLY A 393 -12.76 -2.19 22.77
CA GLY A 393 -12.35 -2.71 24.06
C GLY A 393 -13.29 -3.72 24.73
N GLN A 394 -14.48 -4.01 24.20
CA GLN A 394 -15.27 -5.11 24.75
C GLN A 394 -14.96 -6.42 24.00
N PRO A 395 -14.43 -7.45 24.67
CA PRO A 395 -14.29 -8.77 24.08
C PRO A 395 -15.67 -9.30 23.68
N GLN A 396 -15.74 -9.88 22.48
CA GLN A 396 -17.01 -10.39 21.89
C GLN A 396 -17.73 -11.46 22.75
N SER A 397 -17.10 -12.01 23.78
CA SER A 397 -17.68 -12.95 24.75
C SER A 397 -18.71 -12.32 25.70
N GLN A 398 -18.78 -11.00 25.82
CA GLN A 398 -19.78 -10.32 26.70
C GLN A 398 -20.98 -9.76 25.94
N ARG A 399 -21.15 -10.07 24.65
CA ARG A 399 -22.34 -9.72 23.86
C ARG A 399 -23.32 -10.88 23.68
N VAL A 400 -23.11 -11.95 24.41
CA VAL A 400 -24.06 -13.02 24.57
C VAL A 400 -24.59 -12.95 25.98
N ILE A 401 -25.63 -12.21 26.18
CA ILE A 401 -26.77 -12.50 27.07
C ILE A 401 -27.92 -11.60 26.64
#